data_df782ffbaea6f8fbda9d582d306ae2de
#
_entry.id   df782ffbaea6f8fbda9d582d306ae2de
#
_cell.length_a   1.000
_cell.length_b   1.000
_cell.length_c   1.000
_cell.angle_alpha   90.00
_cell.angle_beta   90.00
_cell.angle_gamma   90.00
#
_symmetry.space_group_name_H-M   'P 1'
#
loop_
_entity.id
_entity.type
_entity.pdbx_description
1 polymer ?
#
loop_
_entity_poly.entity_id
_entity_poly.type
_entity_poly.pdbx_seq_one_letter_code
_entity_poly.pdbx_strand_id
1 'polypeptide(L)'
;MMTRRHLLQSAAAAAFIPRRARAAELTASPLMTTLSTYMAEAARRPLPAPIVEKTKQVILDTIAAMVSGSELPPGKFAIQFARNYKGDRVSTVVASNVLCGAIEAAMCNGMLAHSDETDDTHPPSQSHPGASVVPAALAVGEQFNNDGQRFLRAVALGYDIGPRVTITLGKLQYMVDTHRSTHALSGTFGSAAAAACAAGLTAQQMRWVLSYTAQQAGGLASWQRDTDHIEKSFDFGGMPARNGVTSALLVQAGGTGVDDILSGADNFLDAFVPKNSADMLIEKLGERYEVTRTQFKKWTVGAPIQAPLDAMENILKRTPFTAAQVKQITVRVSADEATIVDNRTIPDICLQHLVAVMVVDKTVTFKSAHDVARMKDPAVLAQRAKVNLVHDEALERLMPKRVAIVEVTLTDGKVLTDREEAVRGTADNPMTRDEVATKARDLMTPVLGAAPTAKLIERIFDLENLKSVRELRPLLQRA
;
A
#
# COMPACT_ATOMS: atom_id res chain seq x y z
N MET A 1 -24.56 58.59 26.13
CA MET A 1 -24.92 58.55 24.71
C MET A 1 -23.67 58.91 23.88
N MET A 2 -23.04 57.90 23.24
CA MET A 2 -21.91 58.17 22.33
C MET A 2 -22.45 58.71 21.01
N THR A 3 -21.95 59.87 20.56
CA THR A 3 -22.40 60.51 19.33
C THR A 3 -21.72 59.87 18.12
N ARG A 4 -22.39 59.89 16.94
CA ARG A 4 -21.87 59.39 15.64
C ARG A 4 -20.47 59.87 15.28
N ARG A 5 -20.01 60.99 15.86
CA ARG A 5 -18.68 61.57 15.64
C ARG A 5 -17.55 60.73 16.30
N HIS A 6 -17.82 60.06 17.41
CA HIS A 6 -16.86 59.21 18.09
C HIS A 6 -16.67 57.84 17.39
N LEU A 7 -17.68 57.38 16.64
CA LEU A 7 -17.57 56.13 15.84
C LEU A 7 -16.68 56.34 14.59
N LEU A 8 -16.67 57.54 14.00
CA LEU A 8 -15.85 57.81 12.82
C LEU A 8 -14.37 58.08 13.14
N GLN A 9 -14.05 58.51 14.35
CA GLN A 9 -12.66 58.65 14.80
C GLN A 9 -12.02 57.33 15.19
N SER A 10 -12.78 56.32 15.58
CA SER A 10 -12.28 54.97 15.85
C SER A 10 -12.02 54.17 14.58
N ALA A 11 -12.65 54.47 13.45
CA ALA A 11 -12.44 53.81 12.17
C ALA A 11 -11.17 54.26 11.42
N ALA A 12 -10.62 55.46 11.75
CA ALA A 12 -9.38 55.96 11.13
C ALA A 12 -8.10 55.43 11.76
N ALA A 13 -8.16 54.82 12.95
CA ALA A 13 -7.00 54.22 13.63
C ALA A 13 -6.71 52.76 13.22
N ALA A 14 -7.63 52.12 12.48
CA ALA A 14 -7.46 50.73 12.04
C ALA A 14 -6.76 50.56 10.67
N ALA A 15 -6.32 51.66 10.05
CA ALA A 15 -5.74 51.66 8.71
C ALA A 15 -4.20 51.61 8.66
N PHE A 16 -3.52 51.50 9.80
CA PHE A 16 -2.07 51.27 9.85
C PHE A 16 -1.75 49.93 10.44
N ILE A 17 -2.18 48.85 9.74
CA ILE A 17 -1.46 47.59 9.82
C ILE A 17 -0.19 47.80 8.99
N PRO A 18 1.02 47.82 9.60
CA PRO A 18 2.23 47.87 8.80
C PRO A 18 2.16 46.70 7.81
N ARG A 19 2.22 47.00 6.51
CA ARG A 19 2.52 45.97 5.51
C ARG A 19 3.76 45.30 6.04
N ARG A 20 3.60 44.06 6.56
CA ARG A 20 4.74 43.20 6.85
C ARG A 20 5.62 43.30 5.61
N ALA A 21 6.86 43.71 5.83
CA ALA A 21 7.88 43.68 4.79
C ALA A 21 7.71 42.37 4.05
N ARG A 22 7.63 42.44 2.71
CA ARG A 22 7.62 41.30 1.84
C ARG A 22 8.78 40.43 2.33
N ALA A 23 8.47 39.30 2.98
CA ALA A 23 9.49 38.37 3.43
C ALA A 23 10.39 38.16 2.21
N ALA A 24 11.69 38.38 2.38
CA ALA A 24 12.66 38.04 1.34
C ALA A 24 12.24 36.68 0.78
N GLU A 25 12.18 36.55 -0.54
CA GLU A 25 11.88 35.23 -1.15
C GLU A 25 12.82 34.26 -0.48
N LEU A 26 12.27 33.48 0.46
CA LEU A 26 13.01 32.37 1.08
C LEU A 26 13.25 31.37 -0.06
N THR A 27 14.44 31.43 -0.61
CA THR A 27 14.88 30.42 -1.58
C THR A 27 14.72 29.06 -0.91
N ALA A 28 14.04 28.14 -1.58
CA ALA A 28 13.86 26.78 -1.05
C ALA A 28 15.21 26.18 -0.61
N SER A 29 15.22 25.48 0.50
CA SER A 29 16.41 24.82 1.04
C SER A 29 17.06 23.89 0.02
N PRO A 30 18.34 23.55 0.16
CA PRO A 30 18.98 22.54 -0.67
C PRO A 30 18.25 21.20 -0.65
N LEU A 31 17.70 20.80 0.51
CA LEU A 31 16.87 19.60 0.68
C LEU A 31 15.64 19.65 -0.23
N MET A 32 14.84 20.71 -0.12
CA MET A 32 13.62 20.88 -0.91
C MET A 32 13.94 21.02 -2.39
N THR A 33 14.98 21.74 -2.75
CA THR A 33 15.41 21.93 -4.15
C THR A 33 15.80 20.59 -4.77
N THR A 34 16.62 19.80 -4.08
CA THR A 34 17.04 18.46 -4.54
C THR A 34 15.84 17.54 -4.72
N LEU A 35 14.97 17.46 -3.71
CA LEU A 35 13.79 16.59 -3.74
C LEU A 35 12.82 16.99 -4.87
N SER A 36 12.45 18.26 -4.96
CA SER A 36 11.49 18.74 -5.96
C SER A 36 12.02 18.63 -7.40
N THR A 37 13.31 18.84 -7.61
CA THR A 37 13.96 18.63 -8.92
C THR A 37 13.91 17.16 -9.30
N TYR A 38 14.30 16.25 -8.38
CA TYR A 38 14.21 14.80 -8.60
C TYR A 38 12.80 14.36 -8.98
N MET A 39 11.78 14.85 -8.25
CA MET A 39 10.38 14.52 -8.53
C MET A 39 9.93 15.01 -9.92
N ALA A 40 10.28 16.23 -10.30
CA ALA A 40 9.87 16.81 -11.59
C ALA A 40 10.54 16.10 -12.79
N GLU A 41 11.82 15.74 -12.64
CA GLU A 41 12.55 15.03 -13.68
C GLU A 41 12.06 13.58 -13.87
N ALA A 42 11.47 12.96 -12.85
CA ALA A 42 10.99 11.58 -12.91
C ALA A 42 10.06 11.34 -14.12
N ALA A 43 9.25 12.34 -14.50
CA ALA A 43 8.36 12.26 -15.65
C ALA A 43 9.06 11.94 -16.97
N ARG A 44 10.37 12.24 -17.09
CA ARG A 44 11.17 12.07 -18.31
C ARG A 44 12.38 11.16 -18.10
N ARG A 45 12.81 10.94 -16.87
CA ARG A 45 14.00 10.14 -16.55
C ARG A 45 13.76 8.68 -16.95
N PRO A 46 14.67 8.07 -17.74
CA PRO A 46 14.62 6.64 -17.99
C PRO A 46 14.78 5.86 -16.69
N LEU A 47 13.97 4.83 -16.50
CA LEU A 47 14.12 3.91 -15.38
C LEU A 47 15.07 2.76 -15.79
N PRO A 48 15.97 2.31 -14.89
CA PRO A 48 16.75 1.10 -15.12
C PRO A 48 15.85 -0.12 -15.34
N ALA A 49 16.24 -1.06 -16.19
CA ALA A 49 15.43 -2.22 -16.54
C ALA A 49 14.95 -3.05 -15.33
N PRO A 50 15.75 -3.30 -14.27
CA PRO A 50 15.25 -3.99 -13.08
C PRO A 50 14.16 -3.20 -12.34
N ILE A 51 14.22 -1.86 -12.37
CA ILE A 51 13.20 -1.00 -11.74
C ILE A 51 11.91 -1.04 -12.55
N VAL A 52 12.00 -1.01 -13.88
CA VAL A 52 10.83 -1.18 -14.76
C VAL A 52 10.14 -2.51 -14.49
N GLU A 53 10.89 -3.60 -14.44
CA GLU A 53 10.33 -4.94 -14.19
C GLU A 53 9.66 -5.02 -12.82
N LYS A 54 10.32 -4.55 -11.75
CA LYS A 54 9.74 -4.55 -10.41
C LYS A 54 8.49 -3.66 -10.34
N THR A 55 8.51 -2.51 -11.03
CA THR A 55 7.35 -1.60 -11.08
C THR A 55 6.15 -2.25 -11.77
N LYS A 56 6.36 -3.00 -12.86
CA LYS A 56 5.28 -3.77 -13.49
C LYS A 56 4.70 -4.83 -12.55
N GLN A 57 5.57 -5.51 -11.81
CA GLN A 57 5.14 -6.52 -10.84
C GLN A 57 4.29 -5.92 -9.73
N VAL A 58 4.67 -4.76 -9.14
CA VAL A 58 3.88 -4.11 -8.10
C VAL A 58 2.56 -3.56 -8.65
N ILE A 59 2.55 -3.07 -9.90
CA ILE A 59 1.31 -2.66 -10.58
C ILE A 59 0.37 -3.85 -10.75
N LEU A 60 0.88 -4.99 -11.22
CA LEU A 60 0.08 -6.20 -11.40
C LEU A 60 -0.47 -6.72 -10.08
N ASP A 61 0.37 -6.80 -9.04
CA ASP A 61 -0.01 -7.26 -7.71
C ASP A 61 -1.13 -6.39 -7.12
N THR A 62 -0.96 -5.06 -7.19
CA THR A 62 -1.96 -4.11 -6.68
C THR A 62 -3.26 -4.14 -7.48
N ILE A 63 -3.20 -4.21 -8.80
CA ILE A 63 -4.41 -4.35 -9.64
C ILE A 63 -5.14 -5.66 -9.31
N ALA A 64 -4.40 -6.75 -9.12
CA ALA A 64 -4.99 -8.02 -8.75
C ALA A 64 -5.67 -7.95 -7.36
N ALA A 65 -5.05 -7.27 -6.40
CA ALA A 65 -5.65 -7.00 -5.09
C ALA A 65 -6.92 -6.12 -5.20
N MET A 66 -6.92 -5.08 -6.05
CA MET A 66 -8.15 -4.30 -6.31
C MET A 66 -9.28 -5.16 -6.86
N VAL A 67 -8.95 -6.06 -7.79
CA VAL A 67 -9.96 -6.91 -8.43
C VAL A 67 -10.56 -7.89 -7.42
N SER A 68 -9.74 -8.62 -6.68
CA SER A 68 -10.23 -9.55 -5.64
C SER A 68 -10.94 -8.81 -4.49
N GLY A 69 -10.40 -7.67 -4.08
CA GLY A 69 -10.96 -6.82 -3.04
C GLY A 69 -12.37 -6.31 -3.36
N SER A 70 -12.75 -6.22 -4.64
CA SER A 70 -14.10 -5.82 -5.05
C SER A 70 -15.20 -6.78 -4.56
N GLU A 71 -14.85 -8.01 -4.23
CA GLU A 71 -15.78 -9.03 -3.70
C GLU A 71 -15.88 -8.98 -2.17
N LEU A 72 -15.00 -8.27 -1.49
CA LEU A 72 -14.94 -8.14 -0.04
C LEU A 72 -15.77 -6.93 0.46
N PRO A 73 -16.15 -6.90 1.75
CA PRO A 73 -16.97 -5.82 2.30
C PRO A 73 -16.42 -4.40 2.06
N PRO A 74 -15.11 -4.11 2.29
CA PRO A 74 -14.55 -2.78 2.02
C PRO A 74 -14.67 -2.36 0.56
N GLY A 75 -14.39 -3.27 -0.38
CA GLY A 75 -14.48 -2.98 -1.81
C GLY A 75 -15.93 -2.76 -2.28
N LYS A 76 -16.87 -3.56 -1.81
CA LYS A 76 -18.31 -3.36 -2.09
C LYS A 76 -18.79 -2.01 -1.60
N PHE A 77 -18.37 -1.61 -0.39
CA PHE A 77 -18.64 -0.28 0.16
C PHE A 77 -18.05 0.83 -0.72
N ALA A 78 -16.77 0.72 -1.11
CA ALA A 78 -16.10 1.71 -1.95
C ALA A 78 -16.78 1.86 -3.33
N ILE A 79 -17.14 0.76 -4.00
CA ILE A 79 -17.87 0.79 -5.28
C ILE A 79 -19.23 1.45 -5.11
N GLN A 80 -19.95 1.16 -4.03
CA GLN A 80 -21.25 1.81 -3.75
C GLN A 80 -21.08 3.31 -3.50
N PHE A 81 -20.04 3.72 -2.78
CA PHE A 81 -19.71 5.13 -2.60
C PHE A 81 -19.47 5.81 -3.96
N ALA A 82 -18.65 5.22 -4.83
CA ALA A 82 -18.38 5.76 -6.16
C ALA A 82 -19.64 5.89 -7.02
N ARG A 83 -20.59 4.97 -6.91
CA ARG A 83 -21.89 5.06 -7.61
C ARG A 83 -22.71 6.27 -7.19
N ASN A 84 -22.63 6.65 -5.91
CA ASN A 84 -23.40 7.76 -5.33
C ASN A 84 -22.72 9.12 -5.58
N TYR A 85 -21.39 9.17 -5.66
CA TYR A 85 -20.58 10.40 -5.69
C TYR A 85 -19.62 10.39 -6.89
N LYS A 86 -20.16 10.31 -8.11
CA LYS A 86 -19.36 10.04 -9.32
C LYS A 86 -18.47 11.19 -9.76
N GLY A 87 -18.92 12.44 -9.68
CA GLY A 87 -18.26 13.56 -10.34
C GLY A 87 -18.12 13.35 -11.85
N ASP A 88 -17.02 13.85 -12.44
CA ASP A 88 -16.71 13.66 -13.85
C ASP A 88 -16.33 12.21 -14.15
N ARG A 89 -16.69 11.74 -15.36
CA ARG A 89 -16.49 10.34 -15.78
C ARG A 89 -15.12 10.16 -16.48
N VAL A 90 -14.04 10.41 -15.77
CA VAL A 90 -12.68 10.42 -16.35
C VAL A 90 -11.84 9.20 -15.95
N SER A 91 -12.06 8.64 -14.77
CA SER A 91 -11.24 7.58 -14.20
C SER A 91 -12.05 6.36 -13.80
N THR A 92 -11.44 5.18 -13.92
CA THR A 92 -12.05 3.87 -13.71
C THR A 92 -12.03 3.47 -12.23
N VAL A 93 -13.18 3.00 -11.72
CA VAL A 93 -13.23 2.19 -10.49
C VAL A 93 -13.10 0.73 -10.90
N VAL A 94 -12.01 0.09 -10.50
CA VAL A 94 -11.62 -1.26 -10.90
C VAL A 94 -12.69 -2.29 -10.52
N ALA A 95 -12.83 -3.34 -11.33
CA ALA A 95 -13.81 -4.41 -11.18
C ALA A 95 -15.27 -3.91 -11.06
N SER A 96 -15.57 -2.77 -11.69
CA SER A 96 -16.93 -2.22 -11.77
C SER A 96 -17.16 -1.55 -13.12
N ASN A 97 -18.40 -1.15 -13.40
CA ASN A 97 -18.74 -0.34 -14.58
C ASN A 97 -18.73 1.18 -14.28
N VAL A 98 -18.19 1.58 -13.12
CA VAL A 98 -18.21 2.97 -12.67
C VAL A 98 -17.04 3.73 -13.23
N LEU A 99 -17.33 4.90 -13.83
CA LEU A 99 -16.37 5.96 -14.08
C LEU A 99 -16.74 7.16 -13.19
N CYS A 100 -15.73 7.76 -12.56
CA CYS A 100 -15.93 8.91 -11.68
C CYS A 100 -14.75 9.90 -11.79
N GLY A 101 -14.74 10.95 -10.97
CA GLY A 101 -13.61 11.87 -10.85
C GLY A 101 -12.34 11.15 -10.40
N ALA A 102 -11.18 11.71 -10.76
CA ALA A 102 -9.91 11.06 -10.41
C ALA A 102 -9.69 10.98 -8.89
N ILE A 103 -10.19 11.94 -8.11
CA ILE A 103 -10.09 11.94 -6.65
C ILE A 103 -10.89 10.77 -6.06
N GLU A 104 -12.13 10.61 -6.50
CA GLU A 104 -13.04 9.54 -6.06
C GLU A 104 -12.55 8.17 -6.53
N ALA A 105 -12.08 8.07 -7.79
CA ALA A 105 -11.55 6.83 -8.32
C ALA A 105 -10.29 6.37 -7.55
N ALA A 106 -9.37 7.29 -7.26
CA ALA A 106 -8.19 6.99 -6.48
C ALA A 106 -8.54 6.49 -5.07
N MET A 107 -9.49 7.17 -4.39
CA MET A 107 -9.96 6.74 -3.07
C MET A 107 -10.59 5.35 -3.12
N CYS A 108 -11.51 5.11 -4.03
CA CYS A 108 -12.21 3.83 -4.11
C CYS A 108 -11.26 2.70 -4.48
N ASN A 109 -10.39 2.91 -5.46
CA ASN A 109 -9.38 1.92 -5.87
C ASN A 109 -8.36 1.64 -4.75
N GLY A 110 -8.02 2.66 -3.95
CA GLY A 110 -7.18 2.47 -2.77
C GLY A 110 -7.83 1.57 -1.72
N MET A 111 -9.12 1.76 -1.45
CA MET A 111 -9.87 0.87 -0.57
C MET A 111 -10.01 -0.54 -1.16
N LEU A 112 -10.21 -0.68 -2.48
CA LEU A 112 -10.20 -1.96 -3.16
C LEU A 112 -8.86 -2.69 -2.98
N ALA A 113 -7.74 -1.99 -3.13
CA ALA A 113 -6.39 -2.57 -3.06
C ALA A 113 -6.04 -3.10 -1.65
N HIS A 114 -6.58 -2.50 -0.60
CA HIS A 114 -6.38 -2.94 0.79
C HIS A 114 -7.69 -3.40 1.42
N SER A 115 -8.52 -4.13 0.68
CA SER A 115 -9.74 -4.74 1.23
C SER A 115 -9.47 -5.95 2.12
N ASP A 116 -8.25 -6.47 2.07
CA ASP A 116 -7.70 -7.57 2.86
C ASP A 116 -6.18 -7.41 3.01
N GLU A 117 -5.48 -8.49 3.40
CA GLU A 117 -4.03 -8.54 3.57
C GLU A 117 -3.27 -9.01 2.31
N THR A 118 -3.84 -8.85 1.11
CA THR A 118 -3.27 -9.41 -0.14
C THR A 118 -2.17 -8.56 -0.76
N ASP A 119 -2.24 -7.23 -0.61
CA ASP A 119 -1.34 -6.24 -1.22
C ASP A 119 0.10 -6.28 -0.69
N ASP A 120 0.99 -5.61 -1.43
CA ASP A 120 2.41 -5.54 -1.12
C ASP A 120 2.74 -4.83 0.21
N THR A 121 3.96 -5.01 0.67
CA THR A 121 4.48 -4.34 1.87
C THR A 121 5.87 -3.76 1.62
N HIS A 122 6.18 -2.66 2.31
CA HIS A 122 7.52 -2.08 2.34
C HIS A 122 8.01 -2.02 3.80
N PRO A 123 8.65 -3.09 4.31
CA PRO A 123 9.03 -3.20 5.73
C PRO A 123 9.90 -2.05 6.23
N PRO A 124 10.89 -1.52 5.44
CA PRO A 124 11.73 -0.43 5.94
C PRO A 124 10.99 0.86 6.28
N SER A 125 9.81 1.10 5.70
CA SER A 125 8.96 2.26 5.99
C SER A 125 7.72 1.92 6.82
N GLN A 126 7.48 0.64 7.09
CA GLN A 126 6.24 0.17 7.72
C GLN A 126 5.00 0.68 6.98
N SER A 127 4.92 0.39 5.67
CA SER A 127 3.81 0.83 4.82
C SER A 127 3.44 -0.18 3.73
N HIS A 128 2.30 0.07 3.07
CA HIS A 128 1.78 -0.65 1.92
C HIS A 128 1.67 0.32 0.73
N PRO A 129 2.77 0.63 0.03
CA PRO A 129 2.76 1.70 -0.97
C PRO A 129 1.80 1.44 -2.13
N GLY A 130 1.66 0.18 -2.56
CA GLY A 130 0.81 -0.20 -3.68
C GLY A 130 -0.63 0.24 -3.50
N ALA A 131 -1.17 0.06 -2.29
CA ALA A 131 -2.57 0.34 -1.98
C ALA A 131 -3.02 1.78 -2.31
N SER A 132 -2.10 2.73 -2.32
CA SER A 132 -2.43 4.14 -2.58
C SER A 132 -1.76 4.71 -3.84
N VAL A 133 -0.51 4.34 -4.10
CA VAL A 133 0.30 4.89 -5.21
C VAL A 133 -0.23 4.46 -6.57
N VAL A 134 -0.53 3.17 -6.74
CA VAL A 134 -1.03 2.64 -8.03
C VAL A 134 -2.42 3.20 -8.36
N PRO A 135 -3.40 3.24 -7.41
CA PRO A 135 -4.67 3.93 -7.61
C PRO A 135 -4.54 5.40 -8.02
N ALA A 136 -3.67 6.16 -7.35
CA ALA A 136 -3.45 7.57 -7.66
C ALA A 136 -2.84 7.77 -9.05
N ALA A 137 -1.80 6.98 -9.39
CA ALA A 137 -1.16 7.03 -10.69
C ALA A 137 -2.12 6.64 -11.82
N LEU A 138 -2.95 5.60 -11.61
CA LEU A 138 -3.94 5.15 -12.60
C LEU A 138 -5.01 6.23 -12.83
N ALA A 139 -5.60 6.75 -11.75
CA ALA A 139 -6.69 7.72 -11.85
C ALA A 139 -6.25 9.01 -12.57
N VAL A 140 -5.11 9.58 -12.19
CA VAL A 140 -4.57 10.80 -12.83
C VAL A 140 -4.01 10.48 -14.21
N GLY A 141 -3.41 9.30 -14.40
CA GLY A 141 -2.97 8.82 -15.70
C GLY A 141 -4.11 8.71 -16.71
N GLU A 142 -5.27 8.19 -16.31
CA GLU A 142 -6.46 8.17 -17.14
C GLU A 142 -7.01 9.58 -17.42
N GLN A 143 -7.03 10.47 -16.42
CA GLN A 143 -7.49 11.85 -16.59
C GLN A 143 -6.66 12.59 -17.64
N PHE A 144 -5.34 12.47 -17.59
CA PHE A 144 -4.42 13.17 -18.53
C PHE A 144 -4.01 12.32 -19.74
N ASN A 145 -4.61 11.14 -19.91
CA ASN A 145 -4.35 10.24 -21.05
C ASN A 145 -2.86 9.88 -21.18
N ASN A 146 -2.22 9.53 -20.10
CA ASN A 146 -0.79 9.20 -20.07
C ASN A 146 -0.50 7.91 -20.86
N ASP A 147 0.69 7.84 -21.45
CA ASP A 147 1.24 6.59 -21.96
C ASP A 147 1.71 5.67 -20.81
N GLY A 148 2.00 4.42 -21.16
CA GLY A 148 2.43 3.44 -20.15
C GLY A 148 3.80 3.75 -19.53
N GLN A 149 4.70 4.44 -20.27
CA GLN A 149 5.98 4.85 -19.70
C GLN A 149 5.82 5.93 -18.62
N ARG A 150 4.92 6.89 -18.84
CA ARG A 150 4.59 7.90 -17.83
C ARG A 150 3.96 7.26 -16.61
N PHE A 151 3.07 6.29 -16.80
CA PHE A 151 2.43 5.55 -15.73
C PHE A 151 3.47 4.78 -14.89
N LEU A 152 4.38 4.04 -15.52
CA LEU A 152 5.50 3.36 -14.85
C LEU A 152 6.35 4.32 -14.00
N ARG A 153 6.74 5.47 -14.59
CA ARG A 153 7.53 6.49 -13.89
C ARG A 153 6.79 7.10 -12.72
N ALA A 154 5.50 7.35 -12.85
CA ALA A 154 4.66 7.88 -11.77
C ALA A 154 4.58 6.90 -10.61
N VAL A 155 4.34 5.61 -10.86
CA VAL A 155 4.32 4.58 -9.84
C VAL A 155 5.69 4.44 -9.16
N ALA A 156 6.78 4.31 -9.94
CA ALA A 156 8.13 4.20 -9.39
C ALA A 156 8.49 5.39 -8.50
N LEU A 157 8.13 6.62 -8.88
CA LEU A 157 8.35 7.82 -8.07
C LEU A 157 7.54 7.77 -6.78
N GLY A 158 6.27 7.39 -6.84
CA GLY A 158 5.42 7.29 -5.64
C GLY A 158 5.97 6.30 -4.62
N TYR A 159 6.43 5.14 -5.09
CA TYR A 159 7.12 4.16 -4.25
C TYR A 159 8.44 4.67 -3.69
N ASP A 160 9.10 5.60 -4.36
CA ASP A 160 10.35 6.15 -3.86
C ASP A 160 10.13 7.26 -2.81
N ILE A 161 9.17 8.16 -3.02
CA ILE A 161 8.93 9.32 -2.14
C ILE A 161 8.19 8.94 -0.86
N GLY A 162 7.07 8.22 -0.96
CA GLY A 162 6.24 7.88 0.19
C GLY A 162 7.02 7.15 1.30
N PRO A 163 7.67 6.01 1.01
CA PRO A 163 8.49 5.30 1.97
C PRO A 163 9.60 6.13 2.60
N ARG A 164 10.28 7.00 1.84
CA ARG A 164 11.34 7.87 2.37
C ARG A 164 10.82 8.83 3.44
N VAL A 165 9.60 9.33 3.30
CA VAL A 165 9.00 10.21 4.33
C VAL A 165 8.87 9.46 5.67
N THR A 166 8.30 8.29 5.69
CA THR A 166 8.13 7.54 6.96
C THR A 166 9.44 6.97 7.49
N ILE A 167 10.41 6.63 6.63
CA ILE A 167 11.77 6.32 7.07
C ILE A 167 12.39 7.52 7.80
N THR A 168 12.23 8.72 7.27
CA THR A 168 12.71 9.98 7.87
C THR A 168 12.03 10.27 9.20
N LEU A 169 10.74 9.99 9.33
CA LEU A 169 9.97 10.20 10.57
C LEU A 169 10.30 9.19 11.67
N GLY A 170 10.94 8.05 11.39
CA GLY A 170 11.34 7.07 12.42
C GLY A 170 10.65 5.70 12.29
N LYS A 171 9.96 5.42 11.19
CA LYS A 171 9.42 4.08 10.88
C LYS A 171 8.40 3.60 11.94
N LEU A 172 8.51 2.32 12.35
CA LEU A 172 7.65 1.71 13.38
C LEU A 172 7.66 2.50 14.71
N GLN A 173 8.84 2.95 15.15
CA GLN A 173 8.95 3.70 16.40
C GLN A 173 8.12 4.99 16.38
N TYR A 174 8.06 5.67 15.24
CA TYR A 174 7.20 6.83 15.07
C TYR A 174 5.71 6.50 15.31
N MET A 175 5.22 5.37 14.76
CA MET A 175 3.84 4.94 14.99
C MET A 175 3.58 4.60 16.46
N VAL A 176 4.53 3.94 17.12
CA VAL A 176 4.44 3.60 18.55
C VAL A 176 4.38 4.87 19.42
N ASP A 177 5.25 5.84 19.16
CA ASP A 177 5.39 7.05 20.00
C ASP A 177 4.25 8.05 19.78
N THR A 178 3.72 8.13 18.55
CA THR A 178 2.76 9.19 18.17
C THR A 178 1.34 8.69 17.96
N HIS A 179 1.13 7.38 17.89
CA HIS A 179 -0.13 6.73 17.50
C HIS A 179 -0.63 7.13 16.10
N ARG A 180 0.24 7.65 15.23
CA ARG A 180 -0.06 8.01 13.84
C ARG A 180 0.23 6.85 12.89
N SER A 181 -0.58 6.72 11.84
CA SER A 181 -0.42 5.67 10.83
C SER A 181 0.74 5.99 9.89
N THR A 182 1.79 5.17 9.93
CA THR A 182 2.87 5.21 8.93
C THR A 182 2.38 4.85 7.54
N HIS A 183 1.37 3.98 7.45
CA HIS A 183 0.73 3.59 6.19
C HIS A 183 0.10 4.78 5.49
N ALA A 184 -0.74 5.53 6.21
CA ALA A 184 -1.39 6.73 5.70
C ALA A 184 -0.40 7.82 5.29
N LEU A 185 0.64 8.07 6.10
CA LEU A 185 1.65 9.09 5.81
C LEU A 185 2.47 8.74 4.57
N SER A 186 3.02 7.52 4.51
CA SER A 186 3.74 7.03 3.33
C SER A 186 2.86 7.09 2.07
N GLY A 187 1.64 6.58 2.17
CA GLY A 187 0.69 6.56 1.08
C GLY A 187 0.33 7.95 0.56
N THR A 188 0.11 8.92 1.45
CA THR A 188 -0.28 10.30 1.08
C THR A 188 0.83 10.98 0.28
N PHE A 189 2.07 10.94 0.75
CA PHE A 189 3.21 11.55 0.04
C PHE A 189 3.56 10.77 -1.24
N GLY A 190 3.47 9.44 -1.22
CA GLY A 190 3.68 8.60 -2.39
C GLY A 190 2.64 8.84 -3.48
N SER A 191 1.37 8.91 -3.13
CA SER A 191 0.27 9.21 -4.05
C SER A 191 0.37 10.63 -4.63
N ALA A 192 0.78 11.61 -3.82
CA ALA A 192 0.98 12.98 -4.27
C ALA A 192 2.11 13.06 -5.31
N ALA A 193 3.23 12.39 -5.05
CA ALA A 193 4.35 12.33 -5.98
C ALA A 193 3.97 11.63 -7.29
N ALA A 194 3.25 10.51 -7.21
CA ALA A 194 2.77 9.76 -8.38
C ALA A 194 1.77 10.59 -9.20
N ALA A 195 0.78 11.21 -8.57
CA ALA A 195 -0.22 12.04 -9.22
C ALA A 195 0.41 13.30 -9.87
N ALA A 196 1.35 13.96 -9.18
CA ALA A 196 2.06 15.12 -9.70
C ALA A 196 2.96 14.76 -10.91
N CYS A 197 3.63 13.61 -10.86
CA CYS A 197 4.37 13.07 -11.99
C CYS A 197 3.44 12.79 -13.18
N ALA A 198 2.31 12.13 -12.95
CA ALA A 198 1.31 11.86 -13.98
C ALA A 198 0.76 13.15 -14.61
N ALA A 199 0.50 14.19 -13.80
CA ALA A 199 0.07 15.50 -14.26
C ALA A 199 1.17 16.34 -14.94
N GLY A 200 2.45 15.93 -14.85
CA GLY A 200 3.57 16.60 -15.52
C GLY A 200 4.00 17.92 -14.88
N LEU A 201 3.91 18.02 -13.55
CA LEU A 201 4.19 19.26 -12.81
C LEU A 201 5.68 19.61 -12.78
N THR A 202 5.98 20.90 -12.73
CA THR A 202 7.34 21.44 -12.64
C THR A 202 7.93 21.31 -11.24
N ALA A 203 9.24 21.54 -11.07
CA ALA A 203 9.90 21.49 -9.76
C ALA A 203 9.30 22.46 -8.75
N GLN A 204 8.94 23.69 -9.15
CA GLN A 204 8.24 24.62 -8.27
C GLN A 204 6.86 24.07 -7.88
N GLN A 205 6.11 23.55 -8.84
CA GLN A 205 4.80 22.94 -8.56
C GLN A 205 4.92 21.72 -7.65
N MET A 206 5.99 20.90 -7.78
CA MET A 206 6.25 19.78 -6.85
C MET A 206 6.41 20.27 -5.41
N ARG A 207 7.06 21.44 -5.17
CA ARG A 207 7.14 22.04 -3.84
C ARG A 207 5.77 22.38 -3.28
N TRP A 208 4.91 22.99 -4.09
CA TRP A 208 3.53 23.32 -3.69
C TRP A 208 2.67 22.08 -3.46
N VAL A 209 2.87 21.01 -4.25
CA VAL A 209 2.22 19.73 -4.00
C VAL A 209 2.62 19.19 -2.63
N LEU A 210 3.92 19.18 -2.30
CA LEU A 210 4.39 18.75 -0.98
C LEU A 210 3.80 19.60 0.16
N SER A 211 3.62 20.89 -0.06
CA SER A 211 2.96 21.79 0.90
C SER A 211 1.51 21.38 1.16
N TYR A 212 0.68 21.22 0.12
CA TYR A 212 -0.70 20.75 0.28
C TYR A 212 -0.79 19.32 0.84
N THR A 213 0.18 18.48 0.52
CA THR A 213 0.27 17.11 1.03
C THR A 213 0.52 17.11 2.53
N ALA A 214 1.44 17.94 3.01
CA ALA A 214 1.74 18.10 4.42
C ALA A 214 0.50 18.56 5.24
N GLN A 215 -0.33 19.45 4.68
CA GLN A 215 -1.58 19.89 5.33
C GLN A 215 -2.61 18.75 5.45
N GLN A 216 -2.52 17.74 4.62
CA GLN A 216 -3.42 16.57 4.61
C GLN A 216 -2.79 15.33 5.25
N ALA A 217 -1.58 15.44 5.79
CA ALA A 217 -0.87 14.35 6.44
C ALA A 217 -1.59 13.93 7.73
N GLY A 218 -2.25 12.78 7.68
CA GLY A 218 -3.08 12.27 8.77
C GLY A 218 -3.03 10.75 8.85
N GLY A 219 -4.02 10.19 9.53
CA GLY A 219 -4.13 8.76 9.80
C GLY A 219 -3.73 8.42 11.24
N LEU A 220 -4.49 7.51 11.85
CA LEU A 220 -4.28 7.05 13.23
C LEU A 220 -4.15 5.54 13.27
N ALA A 221 -3.33 5.03 14.18
CA ALA A 221 -3.17 3.59 14.43
C ALA A 221 -4.42 2.93 15.04
N SER A 222 -5.54 3.68 15.17
CA SER A 222 -6.85 3.16 15.62
C SER A 222 -7.42 2.07 14.72
N TRP A 223 -6.99 2.01 13.45
CA TRP A 223 -7.33 0.95 12.50
C TRP A 223 -7.01 -0.46 13.02
N GLN A 224 -6.10 -0.60 13.99
CA GLN A 224 -5.82 -1.88 14.65
C GLN A 224 -7.04 -2.46 15.39
N ARG A 225 -8.05 -1.64 15.69
CA ARG A 225 -9.31 -2.02 16.33
C ARG A 225 -10.47 -2.19 15.37
N ASP A 226 -10.23 -1.97 14.07
CA ASP A 226 -11.22 -2.20 13.03
C ASP A 226 -11.53 -3.70 12.91
N THR A 227 -12.82 -4.06 12.94
CA THR A 227 -13.28 -5.44 12.98
C THR A 227 -13.76 -5.96 11.63
N ASP A 228 -14.02 -5.07 10.67
CA ASP A 228 -14.52 -5.40 9.35
C ASP A 228 -13.61 -4.95 8.19
N HIS A 229 -12.44 -4.42 8.53
CA HIS A 229 -11.40 -3.97 7.61
C HIS A 229 -11.78 -2.76 6.74
N ILE A 230 -12.93 -2.11 6.98
CA ILE A 230 -13.39 -0.97 6.18
C ILE A 230 -12.60 0.29 6.50
N GLU A 231 -12.47 0.66 7.79
CA GLU A 231 -11.67 1.82 8.20
C GLU A 231 -10.18 1.61 7.89
N LYS A 232 -9.68 0.40 8.08
CA LYS A 232 -8.28 0.06 7.75
C LYS A 232 -8.01 0.23 6.26
N SER A 233 -8.90 -0.24 5.38
CA SER A 233 -8.76 -0.05 3.93
C SER A 233 -8.77 1.43 3.53
N PHE A 234 -9.54 2.24 4.23
CA PHE A 234 -9.56 3.69 4.05
C PHE A 234 -8.26 4.34 4.51
N ASP A 235 -7.73 3.98 5.70
CA ASP A 235 -6.47 4.53 6.24
C ASP A 235 -5.25 4.15 5.38
N PHE A 236 -5.16 2.90 4.92
CA PHE A 236 -4.00 2.39 4.18
C PHE A 236 -3.99 2.78 2.70
N GLY A 237 -5.16 2.77 2.05
CA GLY A 237 -5.27 2.96 0.61
C GLY A 237 -6.11 4.15 0.21
N GLY A 238 -7.36 4.22 0.67
CA GLY A 238 -8.34 5.18 0.17
C GLY A 238 -8.03 6.63 0.49
N MET A 239 -7.86 6.97 1.75
CA MET A 239 -7.55 8.34 2.18
C MET A 239 -6.21 8.83 1.63
N PRO A 240 -5.12 8.06 1.70
CA PRO A 240 -3.85 8.48 1.13
C PRO A 240 -3.92 8.77 -0.37
N ALA A 241 -4.55 7.88 -1.15
CA ALA A 241 -4.71 8.07 -2.59
C ALA A 241 -5.52 9.34 -2.90
N ARG A 242 -6.65 9.55 -2.22
CA ARG A 242 -7.48 10.74 -2.34
C ARG A 242 -6.70 12.02 -2.03
N ASN A 243 -6.00 12.05 -0.89
CA ASN A 243 -5.28 13.23 -0.42
C ASN A 243 -4.13 13.60 -1.37
N GLY A 244 -3.37 12.61 -1.82
CA GLY A 244 -2.28 12.83 -2.78
C GLY A 244 -2.78 13.35 -4.14
N VAL A 245 -3.83 12.74 -4.68
CA VAL A 245 -4.46 13.21 -5.94
C VAL A 245 -5.03 14.61 -5.78
N THR A 246 -5.69 14.90 -4.66
CA THR A 246 -6.22 16.25 -4.36
C THR A 246 -5.10 17.28 -4.35
N SER A 247 -3.97 17.01 -3.67
CA SER A 247 -2.80 17.92 -3.64
C SER A 247 -2.27 18.23 -5.04
N ALA A 248 -2.11 17.18 -5.87
CA ALA A 248 -1.59 17.34 -7.24
C ALA A 248 -2.56 18.14 -8.14
N LEU A 249 -3.85 17.86 -8.07
CA LEU A 249 -4.86 18.51 -8.91
C LEU A 249 -5.14 19.95 -8.49
N LEU A 250 -5.05 20.30 -7.19
CA LEU A 250 -5.12 21.69 -6.73
C LEU A 250 -4.01 22.52 -7.37
N VAL A 251 -2.78 22.02 -7.38
CA VAL A 251 -1.64 22.73 -8.00
C VAL A 251 -1.75 22.74 -9.50
N GLN A 252 -2.19 21.65 -10.12
CA GLN A 252 -2.44 21.57 -11.56
C GLN A 252 -3.48 22.60 -12.01
N ALA A 253 -4.49 22.87 -11.19
CA ALA A 253 -5.52 23.89 -11.44
C ALA A 253 -5.04 25.34 -11.21
N GLY A 254 -3.77 25.55 -10.85
CA GLY A 254 -3.17 26.89 -10.65
C GLY A 254 -3.02 27.32 -9.19
N GLY A 255 -3.32 26.43 -8.22
CA GLY A 255 -3.07 26.69 -6.80
C GLY A 255 -1.58 26.82 -6.51
N THR A 256 -1.21 27.84 -5.72
CA THR A 256 0.15 28.05 -5.21
C THR A 256 0.23 27.64 -3.75
N GLY A 257 1.43 27.33 -3.25
CA GLY A 257 1.65 26.90 -1.87
C GLY A 257 2.94 27.46 -1.28
N VAL A 258 3.31 27.00 -0.11
CA VAL A 258 4.59 27.32 0.52
C VAL A 258 5.71 26.62 -0.27
N ASP A 259 6.76 27.37 -0.64
CA ASP A 259 7.87 26.86 -1.44
C ASP A 259 8.78 25.87 -0.69
N ASP A 260 8.81 25.93 0.64
CA ASP A 260 9.56 24.97 1.45
C ASP A 260 8.80 24.60 2.72
N ILE A 261 8.10 23.48 2.66
CA ILE A 261 7.37 22.91 3.80
C ILE A 261 8.26 21.99 4.66
N LEU A 262 9.49 21.70 4.23
CA LEU A 262 10.40 20.80 4.93
C LEU A 262 11.40 21.55 5.81
N SER A 263 11.52 22.88 5.67
CA SER A 263 12.42 23.70 6.47
C SER A 263 11.82 25.08 6.78
N GLY A 264 12.48 25.82 7.67
CA GLY A 264 11.98 27.10 8.15
C GLY A 264 11.03 26.95 9.34
N ALA A 265 10.33 28.03 9.70
CA ALA A 265 9.37 28.01 10.79
C ALA A 265 8.11 27.22 10.41
N ASP A 266 7.54 26.52 11.40
CA ASP A 266 6.28 25.77 11.24
C ASP A 266 6.30 24.75 10.11
N ASN A 267 7.44 24.08 9.90
CA ASN A 267 7.64 23.08 8.85
C ASN A 267 7.09 21.71 9.24
N PHE A 268 6.92 20.85 8.22
CA PHE A 268 6.37 19.51 8.40
C PHE A 268 7.22 18.62 9.32
N LEU A 269 8.55 18.67 9.19
CA LEU A 269 9.41 17.79 9.95
C LEU A 269 9.37 18.13 11.45
N ASP A 270 9.41 19.41 11.80
CA ASP A 270 9.32 19.86 13.19
C ASP A 270 7.94 19.60 13.80
N ALA A 271 6.87 19.76 12.99
CA ALA A 271 5.50 19.52 13.45
C ALA A 271 5.20 18.06 13.73
N PHE A 272 5.84 17.14 12.97
CA PHE A 272 5.57 15.70 13.09
C PHE A 272 6.58 14.98 13.97
N VAL A 273 7.87 15.29 13.85
CA VAL A 273 8.93 14.68 14.67
C VAL A 273 10.07 15.66 14.90
N PRO A 274 10.22 16.22 16.11
CA PRO A 274 11.29 17.18 16.43
C PRO A 274 12.71 16.63 16.25
N LYS A 275 12.88 15.31 16.30
CA LYS A 275 14.17 14.64 16.04
C LYS A 275 14.01 13.76 14.80
N ASN A 276 14.40 14.27 13.65
CA ASN A 276 14.28 13.57 12.37
C ASN A 276 15.64 13.44 11.66
N SER A 277 15.68 12.59 10.66
CA SER A 277 16.83 12.37 9.79
C SER A 277 16.51 12.88 8.40
N ALA A 278 16.33 14.21 8.26
CA ALA A 278 15.89 14.88 7.04
C ALA A 278 16.69 14.46 5.78
N ASP A 279 17.99 14.22 5.92
CA ASP A 279 18.85 13.77 4.82
C ASP A 279 18.43 12.42 4.22
N MET A 280 17.69 11.59 4.95
CA MET A 280 17.18 10.32 4.44
C MET A 280 16.16 10.50 3.31
N LEU A 281 15.50 11.66 3.22
CA LEU A 281 14.60 11.99 2.11
C LEU A 281 15.32 12.01 0.77
N ILE A 282 16.56 12.47 0.75
CA ILE A 282 17.33 12.65 -0.49
C ILE A 282 18.50 11.65 -0.64
N GLU A 283 18.69 10.79 0.37
CA GLU A 283 19.80 9.83 0.36
C GLU A 283 19.72 8.90 -0.87
N LYS A 284 20.76 8.92 -1.71
CA LYS A 284 20.89 8.09 -2.92
C LYS A 284 19.66 8.17 -3.86
N LEU A 285 19.10 9.37 -4.05
CA LEU A 285 18.04 9.60 -5.03
C LEU A 285 18.54 9.25 -6.44
N GLY A 286 17.76 8.41 -7.17
CA GLY A 286 18.12 7.95 -8.50
C GLY A 286 19.11 6.77 -8.54
N GLU A 287 19.64 6.34 -7.38
CA GLU A 287 20.50 5.16 -7.23
C GLU A 287 19.76 4.05 -6.47
N ARG A 288 19.16 4.38 -5.31
CA ARG A 288 18.34 3.48 -4.52
C ARG A 288 16.88 3.77 -4.77
N TYR A 289 16.18 2.85 -5.40
CA TYR A 289 14.76 2.89 -5.64
C TYR A 289 14.03 2.04 -4.60
N GLU A 290 13.16 2.65 -3.79
CA GLU A 290 12.46 1.95 -2.71
C GLU A 290 11.49 0.86 -3.22
N VAL A 291 11.04 0.94 -4.46
CA VAL A 291 10.23 -0.12 -5.09
C VAL A 291 10.94 -1.47 -5.07
N THR A 292 12.27 -1.52 -5.13
CA THR A 292 13.04 -2.78 -5.10
C THR A 292 13.04 -3.45 -3.73
N ARG A 293 12.72 -2.71 -2.68
CA ARG A 293 12.65 -3.17 -1.29
C ARG A 293 11.23 -3.58 -0.88
N THR A 294 10.28 -3.46 -1.82
CA THR A 294 8.91 -3.90 -1.66
C THR A 294 8.80 -5.41 -1.74
N GLN A 295 8.04 -5.98 -0.84
CA GLN A 295 7.78 -7.41 -0.71
C GLN A 295 6.38 -7.75 -1.17
N PHE A 296 6.23 -8.89 -1.86
CA PHE A 296 4.94 -9.48 -2.18
C PHE A 296 4.56 -10.50 -1.13
N LYS A 297 3.27 -10.64 -0.87
CA LYS A 297 2.74 -11.77 -0.12
C LYS A 297 2.43 -12.89 -1.11
N LYS A 298 3.11 -14.02 -1.00
CA LYS A 298 2.82 -15.21 -1.83
C LYS A 298 1.42 -15.74 -1.53
N TRP A 299 1.10 -15.83 -0.24
CA TRP A 299 -0.21 -16.24 0.27
C TRP A 299 -1.06 -14.99 0.54
N THR A 300 -2.33 -15.07 0.22
CA THR A 300 -3.29 -13.95 0.42
C THR A 300 -3.80 -13.92 1.85
N VAL A 301 -2.88 -13.80 2.79
CA VAL A 301 -3.10 -13.89 4.24
C VAL A 301 -2.18 -12.94 4.99
N GLY A 302 -2.44 -12.76 6.28
CA GLY A 302 -1.63 -11.91 7.16
C GLY A 302 -0.12 -12.22 7.11
N ALA A 303 0.70 -11.19 7.20
CA ALA A 303 2.16 -11.31 7.07
C ALA A 303 2.81 -12.33 8.03
N PRO A 304 2.37 -12.49 9.31
CA PRO A 304 2.93 -13.49 10.21
C PRO A 304 2.70 -14.95 9.78
N ILE A 305 1.77 -15.20 8.85
CA ILE A 305 1.40 -16.56 8.43
C ILE A 305 2.16 -17.00 7.17
N GLN A 306 2.85 -16.08 6.48
CA GLN A 306 3.58 -16.37 5.25
C GLN A 306 4.65 -17.44 5.45
N ALA A 307 5.56 -17.25 6.42
CA ALA A 307 6.64 -18.21 6.72
C ALA A 307 6.12 -19.58 7.17
N PRO A 308 5.11 -19.71 8.07
CA PRO A 308 4.49 -20.98 8.38
C PRO A 308 3.93 -21.75 7.19
N LEU A 309 3.28 -21.06 6.25
CA LEU A 309 2.73 -21.70 5.05
C LEU A 309 3.82 -22.11 4.07
N ASP A 310 4.88 -21.31 3.90
CA ASP A 310 6.04 -21.70 3.09
C ASP A 310 6.73 -22.95 3.67
N ALA A 311 6.98 -22.99 4.98
CA ALA A 311 7.53 -24.15 5.66
C ALA A 311 6.64 -25.40 5.52
N MET A 312 5.33 -25.26 5.68
CA MET A 312 4.40 -26.37 5.49
C MET A 312 4.38 -26.87 4.04
N GLU A 313 4.39 -25.96 3.06
CA GLU A 313 4.48 -26.31 1.63
C GLU A 313 5.78 -27.08 1.34
N ASN A 314 6.92 -26.64 1.90
CA ASN A 314 8.20 -27.31 1.76
C ASN A 314 8.16 -28.73 2.32
N ILE A 315 7.55 -28.91 3.50
CA ILE A 315 7.37 -30.25 4.09
C ILE A 315 6.53 -31.12 3.18
N LEU A 316 5.38 -30.62 2.67
CA LEU A 316 4.48 -31.37 1.79
C LEU A 316 5.15 -31.75 0.46
N LYS A 317 5.99 -30.89 -0.10
CA LYS A 317 6.75 -31.17 -1.34
C LYS A 317 7.83 -32.24 -1.13
N ARG A 318 8.54 -32.20 0.00
CA ARG A 318 9.60 -33.20 0.30
C ARG A 318 9.05 -34.54 0.71
N THR A 319 8.00 -34.55 1.50
CA THR A 319 7.40 -35.78 2.04
C THR A 319 5.88 -35.61 2.06
N PRO A 320 5.19 -35.97 0.97
CA PRO A 320 3.73 -35.94 0.93
C PRO A 320 3.11 -36.84 2.00
N PHE A 321 2.09 -36.33 2.67
CA PHE A 321 1.28 -37.06 3.65
C PHE A 321 -0.20 -36.62 3.54
N THR A 322 -1.12 -37.43 4.06
CA THR A 322 -2.55 -37.13 4.13
C THR A 322 -2.93 -36.51 5.46
N ALA A 323 -4.07 -35.82 5.52
CA ALA A 323 -4.60 -35.24 6.76
C ALA A 323 -4.82 -36.30 7.87
N ALA A 324 -5.17 -37.54 7.48
CA ALA A 324 -5.36 -38.67 8.42
C ALA A 324 -4.05 -39.12 9.10
N GLN A 325 -2.91 -38.95 8.43
CA GLN A 325 -1.60 -39.29 8.98
C GLN A 325 -1.04 -38.26 9.96
N VAL A 326 -1.64 -37.07 10.08
CA VAL A 326 -1.19 -36.06 11.00
C VAL A 326 -1.65 -36.36 12.42
N LYS A 327 -0.71 -36.48 13.34
CA LYS A 327 -0.95 -36.59 14.79
C LYS A 327 -0.96 -35.21 15.45
N GLN A 328 0.06 -34.38 15.18
CA GLN A 328 0.23 -33.04 15.76
C GLN A 328 1.03 -32.17 14.81
N ILE A 329 0.79 -30.86 14.87
CA ILE A 329 1.57 -29.82 14.18
C ILE A 329 1.99 -28.79 15.22
N THR A 330 3.28 -28.49 15.31
CA THR A 330 3.79 -27.38 16.12
C THR A 330 4.32 -26.31 15.20
N VAL A 331 3.83 -25.09 15.37
CA VAL A 331 4.27 -23.91 14.62
C VAL A 331 4.88 -22.90 15.58
N ARG A 332 6.12 -22.51 15.34
CA ARG A 332 6.82 -21.47 16.10
C ARG A 332 7.00 -20.25 15.22
N VAL A 333 6.56 -19.10 15.70
CA VAL A 333 6.80 -17.78 15.11
C VAL A 333 7.24 -16.82 16.21
N SER A 334 7.66 -15.60 15.86
CA SER A 334 8.01 -14.59 16.85
C SER A 334 6.88 -14.34 17.85
N ALA A 335 7.21 -14.01 19.09
CA ALA A 335 6.23 -13.92 20.18
C ALA A 335 5.14 -12.86 19.88
N ASP A 336 5.53 -11.69 19.37
CA ASP A 336 4.58 -10.62 19.02
C ASP A 336 3.72 -11.00 17.82
N GLU A 337 4.29 -11.62 16.78
CA GLU A 337 3.52 -12.08 15.61
C GLU A 337 2.49 -13.15 15.99
N ALA A 338 2.85 -14.07 16.90
CA ALA A 338 1.94 -15.08 17.38
C ALA A 338 0.67 -14.47 18.00
N THR A 339 0.79 -13.38 18.78
CA THR A 339 -0.37 -12.70 19.37
C THR A 339 -1.36 -12.16 18.35
N ILE A 340 -0.86 -11.78 17.16
CA ILE A 340 -1.68 -11.21 16.08
C ILE A 340 -2.56 -12.27 15.43
N VAL A 341 -2.07 -13.51 15.30
CA VAL A 341 -2.67 -14.56 14.46
C VAL A 341 -3.22 -15.75 15.23
N ASP A 342 -3.10 -15.75 16.58
CA ASP A 342 -3.53 -16.87 17.42
C ASP A 342 -5.06 -16.97 17.49
N ASN A 343 -5.58 -18.10 17.02
CA ASN A 343 -6.99 -18.51 17.09
C ASN A 343 -8.02 -17.42 16.74
N ARG A 344 -7.71 -16.61 15.73
CA ARG A 344 -8.58 -15.51 15.28
C ARG A 344 -9.89 -16.03 14.71
N THR A 345 -10.89 -15.15 14.70
CA THR A 345 -12.23 -15.41 14.13
C THR A 345 -12.33 -15.08 12.64
N ILE A 346 -11.32 -14.38 12.10
CA ILE A 346 -11.23 -14.03 10.68
C ILE A 346 -10.26 -15.02 10.03
N PRO A 347 -10.65 -15.71 8.93
CA PRO A 347 -9.89 -16.84 8.41
C PRO A 347 -8.49 -16.48 7.91
N ASP A 348 -8.32 -15.39 7.16
CA ASP A 348 -7.06 -14.95 6.53
C ASP A 348 -5.98 -14.46 7.52
N ILE A 349 -6.36 -14.26 8.79
CA ILE A 349 -5.44 -13.93 9.88
C ILE A 349 -5.43 -14.97 11.01
N CYS A 350 -6.00 -16.15 10.80
CA CYS A 350 -6.00 -17.26 11.78
C CYS A 350 -4.98 -18.32 11.38
N LEU A 351 -3.81 -18.34 12.05
CA LEU A 351 -2.71 -19.26 11.71
C LEU A 351 -3.14 -20.72 11.78
N GLN A 352 -3.78 -21.16 12.87
CA GLN A 352 -4.17 -22.54 13.05
C GLN A 352 -5.16 -23.01 11.99
N HIS A 353 -6.06 -22.13 11.56
CA HIS A 353 -7.01 -22.40 10.49
C HIS A 353 -6.29 -22.61 9.15
N LEU A 354 -5.40 -21.68 8.79
CA LEU A 354 -4.73 -21.70 7.48
C LEU A 354 -3.74 -22.87 7.35
N VAL A 355 -3.04 -23.22 8.44
CA VAL A 355 -2.21 -24.43 8.48
C VAL A 355 -3.08 -25.68 8.30
N ALA A 356 -4.26 -25.74 8.92
CA ALA A 356 -5.20 -26.85 8.74
C ALA A 356 -5.73 -26.90 7.29
N VAL A 357 -6.07 -25.76 6.68
CA VAL A 357 -6.47 -25.69 5.25
C VAL A 357 -5.34 -26.21 4.35
N MET A 358 -4.08 -25.81 4.59
CA MET A 358 -2.91 -26.29 3.84
C MET A 358 -2.76 -27.80 3.95
N VAL A 359 -3.03 -28.41 5.10
CA VAL A 359 -2.97 -29.87 5.30
C VAL A 359 -4.08 -30.57 4.51
N VAL A 360 -5.29 -30.03 4.50
CA VAL A 360 -6.46 -30.64 3.83
C VAL A 360 -6.37 -30.45 2.31
N ASP A 361 -6.17 -29.22 1.86
CA ASP A 361 -6.25 -28.84 0.45
C ASP A 361 -4.90 -28.90 -0.29
N LYS A 362 -3.78 -29.08 0.44
CA LYS A 362 -2.40 -29.07 -0.04
C LYS A 362 -1.95 -27.71 -0.58
N THR A 363 -2.75 -26.69 -0.43
CA THR A 363 -2.47 -25.30 -0.81
C THR A 363 -3.40 -24.36 -0.05
N VAL A 364 -3.11 -23.06 -0.13
CA VAL A 364 -4.03 -21.97 0.28
C VAL A 364 -4.24 -21.09 -0.93
N THR A 365 -5.48 -20.86 -1.31
CA THR A 365 -5.89 -19.93 -2.38
C THR A 365 -6.60 -18.73 -1.77
N PHE A 366 -6.79 -17.67 -2.55
CA PHE A 366 -7.61 -16.53 -2.11
C PHE A 366 -8.98 -16.99 -1.62
N LYS A 367 -9.66 -17.85 -2.38
CA LYS A 367 -10.97 -18.36 -2.00
C LYS A 367 -10.94 -19.09 -0.66
N SER A 368 -9.99 -20.02 -0.45
CA SER A 368 -9.92 -20.80 0.79
C SER A 368 -9.49 -19.95 2.01
N ALA A 369 -8.68 -18.91 1.79
CA ALA A 369 -8.23 -18.00 2.85
C ALA A 369 -9.34 -17.07 3.34
N HIS A 370 -10.36 -16.76 2.50
CA HIS A 370 -11.44 -15.83 2.84
C HIS A 370 -12.79 -16.51 3.06
N ASP A 371 -12.86 -17.86 2.98
CA ASP A 371 -14.09 -18.61 3.19
C ASP A 371 -14.41 -18.78 4.69
N VAL A 372 -15.26 -17.91 5.22
CA VAL A 372 -15.74 -17.97 6.62
C VAL A 372 -16.45 -19.30 6.92
N ALA A 373 -17.15 -19.90 5.95
CA ALA A 373 -17.81 -21.20 6.14
C ALA A 373 -16.80 -22.32 6.36
N ARG A 374 -15.63 -22.22 5.74
CA ARG A 374 -14.51 -23.16 5.88
C ARG A 374 -13.98 -23.25 7.32
N MET A 375 -14.13 -22.20 8.11
CA MET A 375 -13.76 -22.21 9.55
C MET A 375 -14.63 -23.18 10.39
N LYS A 376 -15.77 -23.60 9.85
CA LYS A 376 -16.69 -24.58 10.48
C LYS A 376 -16.66 -25.94 9.80
N ASP A 377 -15.85 -26.13 8.76
CA ASP A 377 -15.69 -27.40 8.05
C ASP A 377 -15.13 -28.47 9.00
N PRO A 378 -15.79 -29.62 9.19
CA PRO A 378 -15.34 -30.66 10.10
C PRO A 378 -13.93 -31.20 9.80
N ALA A 379 -13.55 -31.32 8.53
CA ALA A 379 -12.22 -31.78 8.13
C ALA A 379 -11.13 -30.75 8.52
N VAL A 380 -11.39 -29.48 8.32
CA VAL A 380 -10.48 -28.39 8.71
C VAL A 380 -10.41 -28.29 10.23
N LEU A 381 -11.54 -28.32 10.95
CA LEU A 381 -11.58 -28.26 12.41
C LEU A 381 -10.82 -29.43 13.06
N ALA A 382 -10.92 -30.63 12.50
CA ALA A 382 -10.17 -31.80 12.97
C ALA A 382 -8.64 -31.62 12.84
N GLN A 383 -8.17 -30.91 11.83
CA GLN A 383 -6.75 -30.59 11.70
C GLN A 383 -6.36 -29.37 12.54
N ARG A 384 -7.21 -28.32 12.58
CA ARG A 384 -6.98 -27.12 13.41
C ARG A 384 -6.75 -27.50 14.86
N ALA A 385 -7.50 -28.45 15.41
CA ALA A 385 -7.35 -28.96 16.77
C ALA A 385 -5.98 -29.60 17.06
N LYS A 386 -5.22 -29.98 16.02
CA LYS A 386 -3.88 -30.57 16.13
C LYS A 386 -2.77 -29.50 16.03
N VAL A 387 -3.08 -28.26 15.68
CA VAL A 387 -2.10 -27.20 15.51
C VAL A 387 -1.84 -26.49 16.84
N ASN A 388 -0.60 -26.57 17.30
CA ASN A 388 -0.09 -25.87 18.49
C ASN A 388 0.79 -24.70 18.02
N LEU A 389 0.39 -23.46 18.33
CA LEU A 389 1.17 -22.25 18.07
C LEU A 389 2.04 -21.96 19.30
N VAL A 390 3.32 -21.75 19.06
CA VAL A 390 4.31 -21.40 20.09
C VAL A 390 4.80 -19.98 19.85
N HIS A 391 4.66 -19.13 20.87
CA HIS A 391 5.23 -17.79 20.93
C HIS A 391 6.72 -17.92 21.26
N ASP A 392 7.59 -17.68 20.28
CA ASP A 392 9.02 -17.98 20.40
C ASP A 392 9.87 -16.72 20.55
N GLU A 393 10.36 -16.48 21.78
CA GLU A 393 11.22 -15.34 22.12
C GLU A 393 12.58 -15.36 21.40
N ALA A 394 13.06 -16.54 21.00
CA ALA A 394 14.29 -16.63 20.24
C ALA A 394 14.09 -16.16 18.80
N LEU A 395 12.92 -16.42 18.22
CA LEU A 395 12.54 -15.92 16.91
C LEU A 395 12.20 -14.43 16.93
N GLU A 396 11.66 -13.91 18.07
CA GLU A 396 11.42 -12.48 18.26
C GLU A 396 12.68 -11.64 18.07
N ARG A 397 13.81 -12.13 18.56
CA ARG A 397 15.11 -11.43 18.43
C ARG A 397 15.62 -11.33 16.99
N LEU A 398 15.02 -12.08 16.06
CA LEU A 398 15.37 -12.04 14.64
C LEU A 398 14.56 -11.01 13.86
N MET A 399 13.53 -10.41 14.47
CA MET A 399 12.73 -9.38 13.82
C MET A 399 13.59 -8.20 13.35
N PRO A 400 13.31 -7.61 12.21
CA PRO A 400 12.13 -7.78 11.34
C PRO A 400 12.20 -8.97 10.36
N LYS A 401 13.16 -9.88 10.49
CA LYS A 401 13.24 -11.10 9.70
C LYS A 401 12.20 -12.10 10.23
N ARG A 402 11.17 -12.36 9.44
CA ARG A 402 10.10 -13.31 9.80
C ARG A 402 10.56 -14.72 9.57
N VAL A 403 10.84 -15.44 10.66
CA VAL A 403 11.28 -16.83 10.66
C VAL A 403 10.18 -17.69 11.25
N ALA A 404 9.90 -18.84 10.64
CA ALA A 404 9.01 -19.84 11.22
C ALA A 404 9.67 -21.21 11.28
N ILE A 405 9.32 -22.00 12.30
CA ILE A 405 9.66 -23.41 12.40
C ILE A 405 8.35 -24.21 12.45
N VAL A 406 8.18 -25.16 11.54
CA VAL A 406 7.02 -26.05 11.49
C VAL A 406 7.48 -27.49 11.69
N GLU A 407 6.87 -28.15 12.68
CA GLU A 407 7.06 -29.58 12.94
C GLU A 407 5.73 -30.31 12.74
N VAL A 408 5.72 -31.35 11.91
CA VAL A 408 4.58 -32.24 11.70
C VAL A 408 4.94 -33.61 12.23
N THR A 409 4.28 -34.05 13.30
CA THR A 409 4.38 -35.40 13.84
C THR A 409 3.30 -36.25 13.20
N LEU A 410 3.69 -37.32 12.52
CA LEU A 410 2.80 -38.25 11.91
C LEU A 410 2.35 -39.36 12.89
N THR A 411 1.29 -40.10 12.55
CA THR A 411 0.73 -41.17 13.36
C THR A 411 1.66 -42.37 13.52
N ASP A 412 2.61 -42.56 12.61
CA ASP A 412 3.67 -43.57 12.71
C ASP A 412 4.86 -43.15 13.56
N GLY A 413 4.82 -41.94 14.12
CA GLY A 413 5.86 -41.37 14.96
C GLY A 413 6.93 -40.57 14.20
N LYS A 414 6.91 -40.54 12.88
CA LYS A 414 7.85 -39.76 12.08
C LYS A 414 7.61 -38.28 12.33
N VAL A 415 8.70 -37.50 12.50
CA VAL A 415 8.67 -36.06 12.63
C VAL A 415 9.26 -35.42 11.37
N LEU A 416 8.51 -34.54 10.76
CA LEU A 416 8.91 -33.76 9.58
C LEU A 416 9.07 -32.29 10.01
N THR A 417 10.22 -31.71 9.76
CA THR A 417 10.52 -30.33 10.19
C THR A 417 10.99 -29.49 9.02
N ASP A 418 10.56 -28.25 9.00
CA ASP A 418 11.10 -27.19 8.14
C ASP A 418 11.28 -25.91 8.92
N ARG A 419 12.34 -25.17 8.59
CA ARG A 419 12.64 -23.84 9.13
C ARG A 419 12.74 -22.86 7.97
N GLU A 420 11.73 -22.02 7.81
CA GLU A 420 11.71 -20.98 6.79
C GLU A 420 12.40 -19.71 7.32
N GLU A 421 13.50 -19.32 6.68
CA GLU A 421 14.29 -18.15 7.06
C GLU A 421 14.14 -16.96 6.09
N ALA A 422 13.67 -17.22 4.88
CA ALA A 422 13.55 -16.23 3.82
C ALA A 422 12.20 -16.38 3.10
N VAL A 423 11.17 -15.83 3.69
CA VAL A 423 9.78 -15.87 3.18
C VAL A 423 9.72 -15.54 1.70
N ARG A 424 9.00 -16.35 0.92
CA ARG A 424 8.82 -16.14 -0.52
C ARG A 424 8.12 -14.81 -0.80
N GLY A 425 8.74 -13.98 -1.65
CA GLY A 425 8.28 -12.63 -1.98
C GLY A 425 9.04 -11.52 -1.29
N THR A 426 9.92 -11.84 -0.33
CA THR A 426 10.82 -10.86 0.29
C THR A 426 12.03 -10.53 -0.59
N ALA A 427 12.82 -9.54 -0.20
CA ALA A 427 14.04 -9.18 -0.93
C ALA A 427 15.07 -10.31 -0.95
N ASP A 428 15.13 -11.13 0.11
CA ASP A 428 16.05 -12.26 0.25
C ASP A 428 15.61 -13.50 -0.53
N ASN A 429 14.30 -13.59 -0.86
CA ASN A 429 13.68 -14.69 -1.62
C ASN A 429 12.58 -14.16 -2.55
N PRO A 430 12.93 -13.37 -3.59
CA PRO A 430 11.96 -12.66 -4.41
C PRO A 430 11.12 -13.61 -5.27
N MET A 431 9.83 -13.31 -5.41
CA MET A 431 8.97 -13.99 -6.38
C MET A 431 9.42 -13.67 -7.81
N THR A 432 9.37 -14.69 -8.64
CA THR A 432 9.59 -14.53 -10.08
C THR A 432 8.40 -13.85 -10.75
N ARG A 433 8.58 -13.35 -11.97
CA ARG A 433 7.50 -12.82 -12.80
C ARG A 433 6.32 -13.78 -12.93
N ASP A 434 6.61 -15.08 -13.15
CA ASP A 434 5.58 -16.11 -13.33
C ASP A 434 4.81 -16.39 -12.04
N GLU A 435 5.45 -16.32 -10.88
CA GLU A 435 4.78 -16.46 -9.59
C GLU A 435 3.86 -15.28 -9.29
N VAL A 436 4.29 -14.04 -9.58
CA VAL A 436 3.43 -12.85 -9.47
C VAL A 436 2.24 -12.95 -10.43
N ALA A 437 2.48 -13.39 -11.68
CA ALA A 437 1.41 -13.61 -12.64
C ALA A 437 0.45 -14.74 -12.21
N THR A 438 0.95 -15.78 -11.54
CA THR A 438 0.13 -16.89 -11.01
C THR A 438 -0.75 -16.41 -9.86
N LYS A 439 -0.20 -15.64 -8.91
CA LYS A 439 -0.99 -14.98 -7.87
C LYS A 439 -2.07 -14.08 -8.48
N ALA A 440 -1.71 -13.25 -9.45
CA ALA A 440 -2.66 -12.38 -10.12
C ALA A 440 -3.80 -13.15 -10.83
N ARG A 441 -3.51 -14.32 -11.42
CA ARG A 441 -4.56 -15.18 -11.99
C ARG A 441 -5.51 -15.72 -10.93
N ASP A 442 -5.00 -16.20 -9.80
CA ASP A 442 -5.83 -16.66 -8.69
C ASP A 442 -6.80 -15.57 -8.19
N LEU A 443 -6.31 -14.34 -8.07
CA LEU A 443 -7.08 -13.19 -7.59
C LEU A 443 -8.10 -12.67 -8.62
N MET A 444 -7.71 -12.56 -9.89
CA MET A 444 -8.53 -11.85 -10.89
C MET A 444 -9.49 -12.76 -11.65
N THR A 445 -9.14 -14.04 -11.89
CA THR A 445 -9.96 -14.93 -12.72
C THR A 445 -11.37 -15.13 -12.19
N PRO A 446 -11.61 -15.29 -10.88
CA PRO A 446 -12.96 -15.44 -10.35
C PRO A 446 -13.87 -14.23 -10.61
N VAL A 447 -13.29 -13.04 -10.75
CA VAL A 447 -14.02 -11.77 -10.88
C VAL A 447 -14.17 -11.34 -12.35
N LEU A 448 -13.07 -11.36 -13.11
CA LEU A 448 -13.03 -10.86 -14.48
C LEU A 448 -13.18 -11.96 -15.55
N GLY A 449 -12.99 -13.22 -15.17
CA GLY A 449 -12.90 -14.35 -16.09
C GLY A 449 -11.49 -14.56 -16.64
N ALA A 450 -11.24 -15.75 -17.19
CA ALA A 450 -9.90 -16.20 -17.59
C ALA A 450 -9.29 -15.37 -18.74
N ALA A 451 -10.08 -15.08 -19.79
CA ALA A 451 -9.58 -14.40 -20.98
C ALA A 451 -9.24 -12.91 -20.69
N PRO A 452 -10.10 -12.09 -20.05
CA PRO A 452 -9.72 -10.73 -19.66
C PRO A 452 -8.53 -10.71 -18.68
N THR A 453 -8.46 -11.63 -17.72
CA THR A 453 -7.33 -11.75 -16.79
C THR A 453 -6.02 -11.98 -17.52
N ALA A 454 -5.97 -12.96 -18.44
CA ALA A 454 -4.77 -13.25 -19.22
C ALA A 454 -4.31 -12.03 -20.03
N LYS A 455 -5.25 -11.35 -20.66
CA LYS A 455 -4.98 -10.16 -21.47
C LYS A 455 -4.50 -8.97 -20.62
N LEU A 456 -5.08 -8.79 -19.43
CA LEU A 456 -4.66 -7.73 -18.50
C LEU A 456 -3.22 -7.95 -18.03
N ILE A 457 -2.86 -9.18 -17.66
CA ILE A 457 -1.50 -9.56 -17.27
C ILE A 457 -0.51 -9.26 -18.42
N GLU A 458 -0.84 -9.68 -19.64
CA GLU A 458 -0.02 -9.40 -20.83
C GLU A 458 0.19 -7.89 -21.01
N ARG A 459 -0.88 -7.08 -20.95
CA ARG A 459 -0.81 -5.63 -21.14
C ARG A 459 -0.02 -4.92 -20.04
N ILE A 460 -0.12 -5.38 -18.78
CA ILE A 460 0.68 -4.80 -17.68
C ILE A 460 2.16 -5.11 -17.87
N PHE A 461 2.52 -6.30 -18.31
CA PHE A 461 3.92 -6.61 -18.62
C PHE A 461 4.44 -5.96 -19.90
N ASP A 462 3.56 -5.39 -20.73
CA ASP A 462 3.87 -4.64 -21.94
C ASP A 462 3.58 -3.12 -21.82
N LEU A 463 3.57 -2.60 -20.59
CA LEU A 463 3.19 -1.21 -20.31
C LEU A 463 3.98 -0.18 -21.12
N GLU A 464 5.28 -0.43 -21.40
CA GLU A 464 6.10 0.51 -22.16
C GLU A 464 5.57 0.81 -23.56
N ASN A 465 4.79 -0.11 -24.12
CA ASN A 465 4.24 0.00 -25.47
C ASN A 465 2.81 0.55 -25.49
N LEU A 466 2.17 0.75 -24.33
CA LEU A 466 0.86 1.38 -24.24
C LEU A 466 0.92 2.85 -24.63
N LYS A 467 0.10 3.25 -25.57
CA LYS A 467 -0.07 4.66 -25.98
C LYS A 467 -0.94 5.45 -25.01
N SER A 468 -1.81 4.75 -24.28
CA SER A 468 -2.69 5.32 -23.29
C SER A 468 -3.01 4.29 -22.21
N VAL A 469 -2.91 4.65 -20.94
CA VAL A 469 -3.36 3.79 -19.82
C VAL A 469 -4.86 3.50 -19.88
N ARG A 470 -5.64 4.32 -20.61
CA ARG A 470 -7.07 4.06 -20.87
C ARG A 470 -7.30 2.77 -21.67
N GLU A 471 -6.29 2.24 -22.36
CA GLU A 471 -6.37 0.94 -23.01
C GLU A 471 -6.57 -0.23 -22.03
N LEU A 472 -6.21 -0.04 -20.75
CA LEU A 472 -6.46 -1.01 -19.69
C LEU A 472 -7.93 -1.00 -19.23
N ARG A 473 -8.66 0.11 -19.41
CA ARG A 473 -10.02 0.33 -18.90
C ARG A 473 -10.98 -0.82 -19.23
N PRO A 474 -11.12 -1.29 -20.48
CA PRO A 474 -12.03 -2.40 -20.79
C PRO A 474 -11.69 -3.71 -20.08
N LEU A 475 -10.43 -3.89 -19.69
CA LEU A 475 -9.94 -5.07 -18.98
C LEU A 475 -10.07 -4.93 -17.45
N LEU A 476 -10.16 -3.71 -16.95
CA LEU A 476 -10.34 -3.37 -15.54
C LEU A 476 -11.82 -3.30 -15.13
N GLN A 477 -12.72 -3.22 -16.10
CA GLN A 477 -14.14 -3.10 -15.84
C GLN A 477 -14.84 -4.46 -15.81
N ARG A 478 -15.90 -4.52 -15.01
CA ARG A 478 -16.84 -5.62 -14.93
C ARG A 478 -18.24 -5.10 -15.25
N ALA A 479 -19.01 -5.87 -15.99
CA ALA A 479 -20.38 -5.53 -16.40
C ALA A 479 -21.34 -5.38 -15.19
#